data_541ac4b570f92e2146529bd6eccac925
#
_entry.id   541ac4b570f92e2146529bd6eccac925
#
_cell.length_a   1.000
_cell.length_b   1.000
_cell.length_c   1.000
_cell.angle_alpha   90.00
_cell.angle_beta   90.00
_cell.angle_gamma   90.00
#
_symmetry.space_group_name_H-M   'P 1'
#
loop_
_entity.id
_entity.type
_entity.pdbx_description
1 polymer ?
#
loop_
_entity_poly.entity_id
_entity_poly.type
_entity_poly.pdbx_seq_one_letter_code
_entity_poly.pdbx_strand_id
1 'polypeptide(L)'
;MAGDKPMSPFWSPSRHLDRRPFLQARGAVTGALRGFFAEQGFVEVETSVLQVSPGNETHLHAPRTEIMRPDGSRASRYLRTSPEFACKKLLAAGETRIFEFARVFRDRERGELHLPEFTMLEWYRAGAPYDAIMADCVVVIARAAQATGIGTFSFRGRTADPFAEPELLTVAGAFEHFAGIDLLSTISGGEGNRAALAAAAVGKVRVAEDDTWSDIFSKVLVEHVEPQLGQGRLTILFEYPSPEAALARVKTDDPRIAERFEVYACGVELANGFGELTDAEEQRKRFMESMAEKQRRYGEAYPLDEDFLAAVAAMPEASGVALGFDRLVMLASGAIRIDQVVWTPPADER
;
A
#
# COMPACT_ATOMS: atom_id res chain seq x y z
N MET A 1 -27.48 -23.69 -20.06
CA MET A 1 -26.44 -23.39 -19.04
C MET A 1 -25.16 -24.07 -19.55
N ALA A 2 -24.26 -23.30 -20.16
CA ALA A 2 -22.94 -23.81 -20.55
C ALA A 2 -22.14 -23.86 -19.22
N GLY A 3 -21.84 -25.06 -18.75
CA GLY A 3 -21.01 -25.26 -17.59
C GLY A 3 -19.62 -24.66 -17.83
N ASP A 4 -19.20 -23.76 -16.98
CA ASP A 4 -17.84 -23.23 -16.97
C ASP A 4 -16.86 -24.41 -16.90
N LYS A 5 -16.14 -24.66 -18.00
CA LYS A 5 -15.05 -25.63 -17.96
C LYS A 5 -14.02 -25.15 -16.98
N PRO A 6 -13.59 -25.99 -16.01
CA PRO A 6 -12.58 -25.59 -15.06
C PRO A 6 -11.36 -25.06 -15.81
N MET A 7 -10.91 -23.85 -15.46
CA MET A 7 -9.73 -23.25 -16.08
C MET A 7 -8.54 -24.21 -15.93
N SER A 8 -7.83 -24.43 -17.02
CA SER A 8 -6.61 -25.25 -17.00
C SER A 8 -5.64 -24.74 -15.94
N PRO A 9 -4.94 -25.60 -15.20
CA PRO A 9 -4.02 -25.17 -14.17
C PRO A 9 -2.89 -24.28 -14.76
N PHE A 10 -2.33 -23.39 -13.98
CA PHE A 10 -1.33 -22.42 -14.46
C PHE A 10 -0.07 -23.08 -15.06
N TRP A 11 0.26 -24.29 -14.64
CA TRP A 11 1.39 -25.09 -15.10
C TRP A 11 1.10 -25.86 -16.41
N SER A 12 -0.12 -25.84 -16.94
CA SER A 12 -0.38 -26.45 -18.25
C SER A 12 0.43 -25.71 -19.34
N PRO A 13 1.07 -26.43 -20.29
CA PRO A 13 1.95 -25.79 -21.26
C PRO A 13 1.32 -24.64 -22.05
N SER A 14 0.07 -24.79 -22.47
CA SER A 14 -0.65 -23.74 -23.22
C SER A 14 -0.85 -22.48 -22.34
N ARG A 15 -1.42 -22.64 -21.14
CA ARG A 15 -1.65 -21.49 -20.22
C ARG A 15 -0.35 -20.84 -19.78
N HIS A 16 0.71 -21.62 -19.55
CA HIS A 16 2.02 -21.08 -19.25
C HIS A 16 2.59 -20.29 -20.42
N LEU A 17 2.45 -20.80 -21.65
CA LEU A 17 2.92 -20.13 -22.87
C LEU A 17 2.21 -18.79 -23.07
N ASP A 18 0.90 -18.71 -22.84
CA ASP A 18 0.11 -17.48 -22.93
C ASP A 18 0.57 -16.42 -21.91
N ARG A 19 1.02 -16.84 -20.73
CA ARG A 19 1.50 -15.95 -19.65
C ARG A 19 2.96 -15.56 -19.79
N ARG A 20 3.74 -16.34 -20.55
CA ARG A 20 5.20 -16.17 -20.62
C ARG A 20 5.67 -14.76 -21.00
N PRO A 21 5.04 -14.01 -21.91
CA PRO A 21 5.43 -12.62 -22.19
C PRO A 21 5.36 -11.73 -20.96
N PHE A 22 4.30 -11.83 -20.15
CA PHE A 22 4.14 -11.06 -18.93
C PHE A 22 5.17 -11.42 -17.84
N LEU A 23 5.51 -12.72 -17.74
CA LEU A 23 6.53 -13.20 -16.82
C LEU A 23 7.94 -12.74 -17.23
N GLN A 24 8.22 -12.64 -18.53
CA GLN A 24 9.46 -12.06 -19.04
C GLN A 24 9.52 -10.55 -18.76
N ALA A 25 8.42 -9.82 -18.98
CA ALA A 25 8.30 -8.41 -18.63
C ALA A 25 8.55 -8.18 -17.14
N ARG A 26 8.03 -9.05 -16.25
CA ARG A 26 8.33 -9.01 -14.83
C ARG A 26 9.84 -9.06 -14.54
N GLY A 27 10.56 -9.97 -15.22
CA GLY A 27 12.02 -10.08 -15.07
C GLY A 27 12.75 -8.83 -15.54
N ALA A 28 12.33 -8.25 -16.67
CA ALA A 28 12.89 -7.01 -17.20
C ALA A 28 12.65 -5.82 -16.24
N VAL A 29 11.43 -5.65 -15.73
CA VAL A 29 11.10 -4.62 -14.74
C VAL A 29 11.94 -4.80 -13.47
N THR A 30 12.02 -6.02 -12.93
CA THR A 30 12.84 -6.30 -11.72
C THR A 30 14.29 -5.87 -11.92
N GLY A 31 14.90 -6.23 -13.06
CA GLY A 31 16.29 -5.85 -13.39
C GLY A 31 16.47 -4.34 -13.50
N ALA A 32 15.54 -3.65 -14.18
CA ALA A 32 15.60 -2.21 -14.36
C ALA A 32 15.48 -1.44 -13.03
N LEU A 33 14.59 -1.89 -12.14
CA LEU A 33 14.39 -1.24 -10.84
C LEU A 33 15.56 -1.51 -9.89
N ARG A 34 16.14 -2.71 -9.87
CA ARG A 34 17.38 -2.96 -9.13
C ARG A 34 18.53 -2.07 -9.61
N GLY A 35 18.64 -1.89 -10.93
CA GLY A 35 19.61 -0.96 -11.51
C GLY A 35 19.39 0.48 -11.01
N PHE A 36 18.16 0.97 -11.04
CA PHE A 36 17.81 2.30 -10.53
C PHE A 36 18.19 2.47 -9.05
N PHE A 37 17.80 1.53 -8.19
CA PHE A 37 18.11 1.64 -6.77
C PHE A 37 19.63 1.58 -6.50
N ALA A 38 20.36 0.74 -7.21
CA ALA A 38 21.82 0.67 -7.11
C ALA A 38 22.49 2.00 -7.57
N GLU A 39 22.03 2.60 -8.68
CA GLU A 39 22.49 3.91 -9.17
C GLU A 39 22.24 5.03 -8.14
N GLN A 40 21.16 4.93 -7.34
CA GLN A 40 20.80 5.86 -6.29
C GLN A 40 21.47 5.56 -4.93
N GLY A 41 22.31 4.54 -4.85
CA GLY A 41 23.04 4.15 -3.64
C GLY A 41 22.16 3.47 -2.58
N PHE A 42 21.07 2.82 -2.98
CA PHE A 42 20.29 1.98 -2.10
C PHE A 42 20.89 0.60 -1.92
N VAL A 43 20.71 0.03 -0.75
CA VAL A 43 21.04 -1.35 -0.42
C VAL A 43 19.79 -2.22 -0.52
N GLU A 44 19.83 -3.31 -1.29
CA GLU A 44 18.76 -4.31 -1.29
C GLU A 44 18.89 -5.13 -0.01
N VAL A 45 17.82 -5.16 0.78
CA VAL A 45 17.75 -5.90 2.04
C VAL A 45 16.77 -7.06 1.93
N GLU A 46 16.95 -8.07 2.80
CA GLU A 46 16.03 -9.19 2.96
C GLU A 46 15.61 -9.25 4.43
N THR A 47 14.36 -8.99 4.71
CA THR A 47 13.83 -8.96 6.06
C THR A 47 12.98 -10.20 6.38
N SER A 48 12.81 -10.49 7.68
CA SER A 48 12.10 -11.70 8.13
C SER A 48 10.63 -11.68 7.73
N VAL A 49 10.16 -12.78 7.15
CA VAL A 49 8.74 -13.00 6.82
C VAL A 49 7.90 -13.28 8.06
N LEU A 50 8.47 -14.02 9.05
CA LEU A 50 7.79 -14.35 10.30
C LEU A 50 7.93 -13.22 11.31
N GLN A 51 6.82 -12.60 11.67
CA GLN A 51 6.76 -11.44 12.55
C GLN A 51 6.05 -11.77 13.88
N VAL A 52 6.37 -11.01 14.93
CA VAL A 52 5.64 -11.00 16.20
C VAL A 52 4.28 -10.35 16.01
N SER A 53 4.26 -9.22 15.35
CA SER A 53 3.07 -8.51 14.88
C SER A 53 3.17 -8.31 13.37
N PRO A 54 2.10 -8.55 12.60
CA PRO A 54 2.13 -8.38 11.14
C PRO A 54 1.92 -6.93 10.69
N GLY A 55 1.68 -6.02 11.63
CA GLY A 55 1.16 -4.67 11.47
C GLY A 55 -0.14 -4.50 12.25
N ASN A 56 -0.34 -3.31 12.79
CA ASN A 56 -1.49 -3.03 13.67
C ASN A 56 -2.53 -2.14 12.95
N GLU A 57 -2.95 -2.55 11.76
CA GLU A 57 -4.00 -1.89 10.98
C GLU A 57 -5.34 -2.60 11.14
N THR A 58 -6.42 -1.83 11.25
CA THR A 58 -7.78 -2.36 11.53
C THR A 58 -8.24 -3.38 10.48
N HIS A 59 -8.04 -3.07 9.20
CA HIS A 59 -8.63 -3.83 8.09
C HIS A 59 -7.67 -4.80 7.41
N LEU A 60 -6.37 -4.80 7.74
CA LEU A 60 -5.41 -5.77 7.21
C LEU A 60 -5.42 -7.06 8.03
N HIS A 61 -5.57 -8.19 7.35
CA HIS A 61 -5.59 -9.51 7.96
C HIS A 61 -4.36 -10.31 7.54
N ALA A 62 -3.69 -10.92 8.53
CA ALA A 62 -2.47 -11.68 8.32
C ALA A 62 -2.63 -13.15 8.67
N PRO A 63 -2.09 -14.08 7.85
CA PRO A 63 -2.06 -15.49 8.21
C PRO A 63 -1.27 -15.72 9.48
N ARG A 64 -1.90 -16.40 10.45
CA ARG A 64 -1.26 -16.81 11.70
C ARG A 64 -0.57 -18.16 11.52
N THR A 65 0.61 -18.32 12.12
CA THR A 65 1.33 -19.59 12.19
C THR A 65 1.93 -19.80 13.58
N GLU A 66 2.45 -21.00 13.82
CA GLU A 66 3.16 -21.37 15.04
C GLU A 66 4.54 -21.91 14.69
N ILE A 67 5.54 -21.49 15.43
CA ILE A 67 6.88 -22.10 15.37
C ILE A 67 7.13 -22.93 16.65
N MET A 68 7.74 -24.07 16.49
CA MET A 68 8.18 -24.89 17.61
C MET A 68 9.62 -24.52 17.98
N ARG A 69 9.85 -24.24 19.25
CA ARG A 69 11.18 -23.97 19.79
C ARG A 69 11.92 -25.25 20.12
N PRO A 70 13.26 -25.22 20.28
CA PRO A 70 14.05 -26.39 20.62
C PRO A 70 13.62 -27.09 21.94
N ASP A 71 13.04 -26.35 22.87
CA ASP A 71 12.50 -26.85 24.13
C ASP A 71 11.10 -27.48 24.01
N GLY A 72 10.55 -27.57 22.79
CA GLY A 72 9.21 -28.08 22.52
C GLY A 72 8.07 -27.08 22.76
N SER A 73 8.34 -25.89 23.26
CA SER A 73 7.34 -24.83 23.40
C SER A 73 6.94 -24.25 22.04
N ARG A 74 5.72 -23.68 21.95
CA ARG A 74 5.20 -23.06 20.72
C ARG A 74 5.15 -21.55 20.86
N ALA A 75 5.49 -20.85 19.80
CA ALA A 75 5.36 -19.41 19.72
C ALA A 75 4.49 -19.01 18.51
N SER A 76 3.43 -18.27 18.76
CA SER A 76 2.62 -17.67 17.69
C SER A 76 3.45 -16.67 16.90
N ARG A 77 3.29 -16.71 15.58
CA ARG A 77 3.85 -15.76 14.62
C ARG A 77 2.84 -15.47 13.55
N TYR A 78 3.12 -14.42 12.79
CA TYR A 78 2.31 -14.02 11.65
C TYR A 78 3.20 -13.95 10.42
N LEU A 79 2.64 -14.24 9.25
CA LEU A 79 3.27 -13.86 7.99
C LEU A 79 3.07 -12.36 7.79
N ARG A 80 4.11 -11.65 7.40
CA ARG A 80 4.08 -10.17 7.27
C ARG A 80 3.09 -9.71 6.21
N THR A 81 2.39 -8.61 6.46
CA THR A 81 1.56 -7.91 5.48
C THR A 81 2.34 -6.84 4.71
N SER A 82 3.51 -6.46 5.23
CA SER A 82 4.52 -5.54 4.70
C SER A 82 5.86 -5.80 5.39
N PRO A 83 7.01 -5.48 4.81
CA PRO A 83 8.31 -5.50 5.47
C PRO A 83 8.56 -4.28 6.36
N GLU A 84 7.66 -3.29 6.42
CA GLU A 84 7.83 -1.98 7.04
C GLU A 84 8.43 -2.03 8.45
N PHE A 85 7.90 -2.88 9.35
CA PHE A 85 8.41 -2.97 10.72
C PHE A 85 9.88 -3.36 10.78
N ALA A 86 10.28 -4.29 9.92
CA ALA A 86 11.65 -4.74 9.86
C ALA A 86 12.56 -3.70 9.16
N CYS A 87 12.09 -3.05 8.09
CA CYS A 87 12.82 -1.97 7.42
C CYS A 87 13.05 -0.78 8.37
N LYS A 88 12.06 -0.37 9.16
CA LYS A 88 12.20 0.71 10.16
C LYS A 88 13.20 0.34 11.26
N LYS A 89 13.28 -0.93 11.68
CA LYS A 89 14.34 -1.41 12.59
C LYS A 89 15.74 -1.28 11.96
N LEU A 90 15.88 -1.49 10.65
CA LEU A 90 17.15 -1.28 9.94
C LEU A 90 17.53 0.21 9.85
N LEU A 91 16.54 1.12 9.67
CA LEU A 91 16.79 2.56 9.75
C LEU A 91 17.27 2.97 11.16
N ALA A 92 16.66 2.41 12.21
CA ALA A 92 17.13 2.63 13.59
C ALA A 92 18.53 2.05 13.84
N ALA A 93 18.91 0.98 13.13
CA ALA A 93 20.26 0.41 13.17
C ALA A 93 21.31 1.21 12.39
N GLY A 94 20.92 2.26 11.66
CA GLY A 94 21.81 3.17 10.94
C GLY A 94 21.83 3.03 9.41
N GLU A 95 20.98 2.18 8.84
CA GLU A 95 20.81 2.15 7.39
C GLU A 95 20.13 3.43 6.91
N THR A 96 20.51 3.94 5.73
CA THR A 96 20.03 5.24 5.25
C THR A 96 19.21 5.18 3.98
N ARG A 97 19.49 4.21 3.11
CA ARG A 97 18.78 3.98 1.85
C ARG A 97 18.66 2.48 1.62
N ILE A 98 17.50 1.95 1.83
CA ILE A 98 17.23 0.52 1.70
C ILE A 98 16.01 0.27 0.81
N PHE A 99 15.99 -0.87 0.12
CA PHE A 99 14.82 -1.35 -0.59
C PHE A 99 14.70 -2.88 -0.50
N GLU A 100 13.49 -3.39 -0.62
CA GLU A 100 13.21 -4.83 -0.63
C GLU A 100 12.12 -5.18 -1.64
N PHE A 101 12.36 -6.22 -2.46
CA PHE A 101 11.29 -6.94 -3.15
C PHE A 101 10.73 -8.00 -2.21
N ALA A 102 9.75 -7.62 -1.42
CA ALA A 102 9.23 -8.40 -0.31
C ALA A 102 8.09 -9.34 -0.72
N ARG A 103 8.14 -10.61 -0.29
CA ARG A 103 6.93 -11.43 -0.24
C ARG A 103 6.10 -11.04 0.95
N VAL A 104 4.82 -10.75 0.68
CA VAL A 104 3.85 -10.33 1.68
C VAL A 104 2.55 -11.11 1.55
N PHE A 105 1.79 -11.17 2.64
CA PHE A 105 0.63 -12.03 2.77
C PHE A 105 -0.53 -11.26 3.39
N ARG A 106 -1.69 -11.27 2.74
CA ARG A 106 -2.89 -10.63 3.25
C ARG A 106 -4.07 -11.56 3.08
N ASP A 107 -4.67 -11.95 4.19
CA ASP A 107 -5.88 -12.74 4.18
C ASP A 107 -7.07 -11.89 3.72
N ARG A 108 -8.08 -12.57 3.16
CA ARG A 108 -9.32 -11.97 2.65
C ARG A 108 -9.15 -11.07 1.42
N GLU A 109 -7.92 -10.92 0.91
CA GLU A 109 -7.65 -10.18 -0.31
C GLU A 109 -7.55 -11.13 -1.50
N ARG A 110 -8.59 -11.17 -2.33
CA ARG A 110 -8.61 -11.93 -3.58
C ARG A 110 -9.47 -11.24 -4.63
N GLY A 111 -8.91 -11.05 -5.82
CA GLY A 111 -9.61 -10.39 -6.91
C GLY A 111 -8.73 -10.24 -8.14
N GLU A 112 -9.17 -9.46 -9.10
CA GLU A 112 -8.42 -9.21 -10.34
C GLU A 112 -7.10 -8.45 -10.10
N LEU A 113 -7.05 -7.64 -9.03
CA LEU A 113 -5.92 -6.82 -8.61
C LEU A 113 -5.27 -7.29 -7.30
N HIS A 114 -5.76 -8.39 -6.70
CA HIS A 114 -5.33 -8.85 -5.39
C HIS A 114 -5.09 -10.36 -5.38
N LEU A 115 -4.00 -10.75 -4.74
CA LEU A 115 -3.69 -12.13 -4.39
C LEU A 115 -3.36 -12.18 -2.89
N PRO A 116 -3.66 -13.30 -2.20
CA PRO A 116 -3.34 -13.44 -0.77
C PRO A 116 -1.82 -13.49 -0.51
N GLU A 117 -1.04 -13.81 -1.51
CA GLU A 117 0.43 -13.77 -1.53
C GLU A 117 0.87 -12.98 -2.76
N PHE A 118 1.64 -11.91 -2.57
CA PHE A 118 2.10 -11.05 -3.66
C PHE A 118 3.48 -10.45 -3.37
N THR A 119 4.04 -9.77 -4.36
CA THR A 119 5.30 -9.04 -4.20
C THR A 119 5.00 -7.55 -4.01
N MET A 120 5.56 -7.01 -2.93
CA MET A 120 5.61 -5.59 -2.62
C MET A 120 7.05 -5.10 -2.83
N LEU A 121 7.22 -3.92 -3.39
CA LEU A 121 8.50 -3.24 -3.45
C LEU A 121 8.43 -2.08 -2.46
N GLU A 122 9.24 -2.14 -1.42
CA GLU A 122 9.33 -1.05 -0.45
C GLU A 122 10.73 -0.44 -0.45
N TRP A 123 10.80 0.88 -0.25
CA TRP A 123 12.07 1.57 -0.07
C TRP A 123 11.94 2.76 0.87
N TYR A 124 13.07 3.11 1.50
CA TYR A 124 13.15 4.12 2.54
C TYR A 124 14.38 5.00 2.36
N ARG A 125 14.23 6.29 2.71
CA ARG A 125 15.28 7.30 2.75
C ARG A 125 15.33 7.95 4.14
N ALA A 126 16.39 7.71 4.90
CA ALA A 126 16.65 8.47 6.12
C ALA A 126 17.08 9.89 5.78
N GLY A 127 16.61 10.86 6.56
CA GLY A 127 16.93 12.28 6.42
C GLY A 127 16.35 12.96 5.17
N ALA A 128 15.40 12.32 4.47
CA ALA A 128 14.76 12.88 3.29
C ALA A 128 13.27 13.20 3.54
N PRO A 129 12.74 14.30 3.00
CA PRO A 129 11.31 14.60 3.08
C PRO A 129 10.51 13.64 2.18
N TYR A 130 9.21 13.50 2.45
CA TYR A 130 8.37 12.57 1.68
C TYR A 130 8.20 12.95 0.20
N ASP A 131 8.42 14.21 -0.18
CA ASP A 131 8.46 14.64 -1.57
C ASP A 131 9.55 13.92 -2.37
N ALA A 132 10.69 13.58 -1.74
CA ALA A 132 11.76 12.83 -2.39
C ALA A 132 11.31 11.42 -2.75
N ILE A 133 10.52 10.77 -1.89
CA ILE A 133 9.93 9.45 -2.16
C ILE A 133 8.83 9.54 -3.22
N MET A 134 8.03 10.61 -3.24
CA MET A 134 7.05 10.86 -4.31
C MET A 134 7.75 10.95 -5.68
N ALA A 135 8.87 11.68 -5.74
CA ALA A 135 9.68 11.76 -6.96
C ALA A 135 10.27 10.41 -7.37
N ASP A 136 10.75 9.60 -6.42
CA ASP A 136 11.21 8.24 -6.70
C ASP A 136 10.10 7.39 -7.32
N CYS A 137 8.85 7.48 -6.84
CA CYS A 137 7.72 6.72 -7.39
C CYS A 137 7.51 7.01 -8.88
N VAL A 138 7.58 8.28 -9.28
CA VAL A 138 7.45 8.69 -10.68
C VAL A 138 8.54 8.04 -11.54
N VAL A 139 9.80 8.10 -11.07
CA VAL A 139 10.94 7.49 -11.78
C VAL A 139 10.82 5.97 -11.83
N VAL A 140 10.46 5.31 -10.74
CA VAL A 140 10.27 3.85 -10.65
C VAL A 140 9.21 3.39 -11.64
N ILE A 141 8.06 4.07 -11.72
CA ILE A 141 6.97 3.74 -12.63
C ILE A 141 7.40 3.96 -14.09
N ALA A 142 8.06 5.07 -14.40
CA ALA A 142 8.58 5.35 -15.74
C ALA A 142 9.64 4.32 -16.17
N ARG A 143 10.57 3.93 -15.28
CA ARG A 143 11.57 2.88 -15.54
C ARG A 143 10.93 1.51 -15.81
N ALA A 144 9.85 1.17 -15.10
CA ALA A 144 9.09 -0.07 -15.37
C ALA A 144 8.46 -0.06 -16.76
N ALA A 145 7.84 1.04 -17.18
CA ALA A 145 7.29 1.22 -18.51
C ALA A 145 8.39 1.14 -19.59
N GLN A 146 9.51 1.80 -19.37
CA GLN A 146 10.67 1.77 -20.28
C GLN A 146 11.23 0.36 -20.45
N ALA A 147 11.33 -0.41 -19.37
CA ALA A 147 11.87 -1.77 -19.40
C ALA A 147 11.05 -2.76 -20.23
N THR A 148 9.75 -2.49 -20.41
CA THR A 148 8.84 -3.31 -21.23
C THR A 148 8.58 -2.71 -22.61
N GLY A 149 9.03 -1.46 -22.85
CA GLY A 149 8.76 -0.75 -24.12
C GLY A 149 7.34 -0.22 -24.24
N ILE A 150 6.54 -0.20 -23.16
CA ILE A 150 5.18 0.32 -23.19
C ILE A 150 5.19 1.86 -23.10
N GLY A 151 4.49 2.53 -24.01
CA GLY A 151 4.40 3.99 -24.02
C GLY A 151 3.24 4.55 -23.21
N THR A 152 2.21 3.74 -22.96
CA THR A 152 0.99 4.15 -22.26
C THR A 152 0.42 2.95 -21.51
N PHE A 153 0.15 3.12 -20.23
CA PHE A 153 -0.59 2.13 -19.44
C PHE A 153 -2.05 2.12 -19.87
N SER A 154 -2.66 0.93 -19.87
CA SER A 154 -4.08 0.78 -20.17
C SER A 154 -4.69 -0.29 -19.27
N PHE A 155 -5.78 0.07 -18.61
CA PHE A 155 -6.54 -0.86 -17.78
C PHE A 155 -8.02 -0.48 -17.72
N ARG A 156 -8.91 -1.45 -18.01
CA ARG A 156 -10.38 -1.27 -17.96
C ARG A 156 -10.88 -0.03 -18.72
N GLY A 157 -10.31 0.23 -19.90
CA GLY A 157 -10.70 1.36 -20.75
C GLY A 157 -10.12 2.72 -20.33
N ARG A 158 -9.31 2.77 -19.27
CA ARG A 158 -8.57 3.95 -18.85
C ARG A 158 -7.14 3.87 -19.33
N THR A 159 -6.52 5.03 -19.56
CA THR A 159 -5.13 5.12 -19.98
C THR A 159 -4.36 6.11 -19.11
N ALA A 160 -3.05 5.91 -18.97
CA ALA A 160 -2.15 6.85 -18.32
C ALA A 160 -0.77 6.82 -18.99
N ASP A 161 -0.24 7.99 -19.31
CA ASP A 161 1.14 8.16 -19.78
C ASP A 161 2.08 8.12 -18.55
N PRO A 162 2.93 7.09 -18.39
CA PRO A 162 3.85 6.98 -17.26
C PRO A 162 5.04 7.93 -17.34
N PHE A 163 5.21 8.65 -18.45
CA PHE A 163 6.32 9.59 -18.69
C PHE A 163 5.88 11.06 -18.58
N ALA A 164 4.57 11.32 -18.55
CA ALA A 164 4.05 12.67 -18.36
C ALA A 164 4.28 13.15 -16.91
N GLU A 165 4.37 14.45 -16.72
CA GLU A 165 4.40 15.04 -15.38
C GLU A 165 3.15 14.64 -14.60
N PRO A 166 3.28 14.11 -13.38
CA PRO A 166 2.14 13.63 -12.61
C PRO A 166 1.24 14.80 -12.20
N GLU A 167 -0.03 14.50 -12.04
CA GLU A 167 -0.95 15.39 -11.37
C GLU A 167 -0.73 15.30 -9.86
N LEU A 168 -0.53 16.43 -9.22
CA LEU A 168 -0.47 16.55 -7.76
C LEU A 168 -1.82 17.02 -7.25
N LEU A 169 -2.50 16.24 -6.43
CA LEU A 169 -3.82 16.51 -5.92
C LEU A 169 -3.88 16.24 -4.43
N THR A 170 -4.24 17.24 -3.62
CA THR A 170 -4.46 17.02 -2.19
C THR A 170 -5.76 16.24 -1.97
N VAL A 171 -5.83 15.43 -0.91
CA VAL A 171 -7.07 14.72 -0.56
C VAL A 171 -8.22 15.70 -0.33
N ALA A 172 -7.97 16.83 0.37
CA ALA A 172 -8.98 17.86 0.59
C ALA A 172 -9.48 18.46 -0.73
N GLY A 173 -8.57 18.80 -1.66
CA GLY A 173 -8.92 19.30 -2.98
C GLY A 173 -9.69 18.28 -3.82
N ALA A 174 -9.34 16.99 -3.72
CA ALA A 174 -10.06 15.92 -4.39
C ALA A 174 -11.51 15.77 -3.88
N PHE A 175 -11.69 15.82 -2.56
CA PHE A 175 -13.02 15.76 -1.94
C PHE A 175 -13.89 16.95 -2.31
N GLU A 176 -13.33 18.16 -2.33
CA GLU A 176 -14.04 19.36 -2.77
C GLU A 176 -14.42 19.25 -4.25
N HIS A 177 -13.46 18.89 -5.11
CA HIS A 177 -13.67 18.85 -6.56
C HIS A 177 -14.63 17.74 -7.01
N PHE A 178 -14.45 16.51 -6.53
CA PHE A 178 -15.20 15.35 -7.02
C PHE A 178 -16.45 15.01 -6.18
N ALA A 179 -16.45 15.39 -4.88
CA ALA A 179 -17.55 15.10 -3.99
C ALA A 179 -18.26 16.37 -3.46
N GLY A 180 -17.70 17.58 -3.65
CA GLY A 180 -18.25 18.82 -3.11
C GLY A 180 -18.28 18.81 -1.58
N ILE A 181 -17.25 18.26 -0.95
CA ILE A 181 -17.12 18.15 0.51
C ILE A 181 -15.87 18.92 0.96
N ASP A 182 -16.04 19.94 1.80
CA ASP A 182 -14.95 20.55 2.57
C ASP A 182 -14.51 19.59 3.68
N LEU A 183 -13.56 18.70 3.34
CA LEU A 183 -13.11 17.63 4.23
C LEU A 183 -12.48 18.16 5.51
N LEU A 184 -11.61 19.18 5.40
CA LEU A 184 -10.84 19.70 6.54
C LEU A 184 -11.73 20.41 7.57
N SER A 185 -12.90 20.91 7.19
CA SER A 185 -13.89 21.46 8.13
C SER A 185 -14.49 20.37 9.05
N THR A 186 -14.35 19.11 8.70
CA THR A 186 -14.83 17.97 9.50
C THR A 186 -13.79 17.43 10.48
N ILE A 187 -12.62 18.10 10.60
CA ILE A 187 -11.52 17.69 11.49
C ILE A 187 -11.23 18.79 12.48
N SER A 188 -11.13 18.43 13.74
CA SER A 188 -10.81 19.37 14.84
C SER A 188 -9.79 18.74 15.78
N GLY A 189 -8.70 19.44 16.06
CA GLY A 189 -7.64 18.93 16.95
C GLY A 189 -6.99 17.62 16.48
N GLY A 190 -6.97 17.38 15.17
CA GLY A 190 -6.45 16.14 14.59
C GLY A 190 -7.43 14.98 14.56
N GLU A 191 -8.62 15.12 15.15
CA GLU A 191 -9.65 14.06 15.19
C GLU A 191 -10.81 14.36 14.24
N GLY A 192 -11.33 13.31 13.62
CA GLY A 192 -12.46 13.38 12.70
C GLY A 192 -13.80 13.54 13.41
N ASN A 193 -14.57 14.56 13.07
CA ASN A 193 -15.96 14.75 13.53
C ASN A 193 -16.90 13.95 12.64
N ARG A 194 -17.29 12.75 13.09
CA ARG A 194 -18.20 11.87 12.35
C ARG A 194 -19.50 12.56 11.92
N ALA A 195 -20.13 13.34 12.83
CA ALA A 195 -21.40 13.97 12.53
C ALA A 195 -21.28 15.02 11.42
N ALA A 196 -20.18 15.79 11.41
CA ALA A 196 -19.92 16.79 10.39
C ALA A 196 -19.71 16.13 9.02
N LEU A 197 -18.87 15.06 8.94
CA LEU A 197 -18.64 14.35 7.68
C LEU A 197 -19.90 13.63 7.20
N ALA A 198 -20.65 12.99 8.10
CA ALA A 198 -21.92 12.36 7.75
C ALA A 198 -22.93 13.35 7.16
N ALA A 199 -23.03 14.56 7.73
CA ALA A 199 -23.89 15.62 7.19
C ALA A 199 -23.43 16.10 5.79
N ALA A 200 -22.12 16.26 5.58
CA ALA A 200 -21.56 16.64 4.29
C ALA A 200 -21.70 15.56 3.20
N ALA A 201 -21.76 14.29 3.61
CA ALA A 201 -21.87 13.12 2.73
C ALA A 201 -23.33 12.76 2.35
N VAL A 202 -24.33 13.48 2.87
CA VAL A 202 -25.74 13.24 2.55
C VAL A 202 -25.99 13.32 1.05
N GLY A 203 -26.64 12.28 0.51
CA GLY A 203 -26.96 12.19 -0.92
C GLY A 203 -25.76 11.82 -1.83
N LYS A 204 -24.59 11.60 -1.27
CA LYS A 204 -23.36 11.22 -2.00
C LYS A 204 -23.04 9.73 -1.78
N VAL A 205 -22.99 9.29 -0.53
CA VAL A 205 -22.77 7.88 -0.15
C VAL A 205 -23.78 7.44 0.88
N ARG A 206 -23.95 6.11 1.00
CA ARG A 206 -24.79 5.54 2.06
C ARG A 206 -24.02 5.53 3.38
N VAL A 207 -24.45 6.33 4.34
CA VAL A 207 -23.91 6.34 5.70
C VAL A 207 -24.73 5.42 6.58
N ALA A 208 -24.11 4.39 7.19
CA ALA A 208 -24.72 3.51 8.18
C ALA A 208 -24.64 4.13 9.59
N GLU A 209 -25.47 3.65 10.51
CA GLU A 209 -25.53 4.18 11.89
C GLU A 209 -24.20 3.96 12.65
N ASP A 210 -23.56 2.82 12.39
CA ASP A 210 -22.30 2.38 13.00
C ASP A 210 -21.04 2.76 12.23
N ASP A 211 -21.17 3.47 11.08
CA ASP A 211 -19.99 3.97 10.34
C ASP A 211 -19.20 4.95 11.22
N THR A 212 -17.91 4.79 11.26
CA THR A 212 -16.98 5.77 11.82
C THR A 212 -16.74 6.93 10.84
N TRP A 213 -15.97 7.94 11.24
CA TRP A 213 -15.51 8.99 10.32
C TRP A 213 -14.70 8.38 9.17
N SER A 214 -13.78 7.44 9.48
CA SER A 214 -12.95 6.73 8.50
C SER A 214 -13.77 5.88 7.53
N ASP A 215 -14.86 5.25 7.98
CA ASP A 215 -15.75 4.51 7.07
C ASP A 215 -16.43 5.43 6.05
N ILE A 216 -16.92 6.58 6.51
CA ILE A 216 -17.58 7.56 5.64
C ILE A 216 -16.54 8.15 4.66
N PHE A 217 -15.35 8.52 5.16
CA PHE A 217 -14.22 8.98 4.34
C PHE A 217 -13.89 7.96 3.24
N SER A 218 -13.69 6.69 3.62
CA SER A 218 -13.36 5.63 2.67
C SER A 218 -14.45 5.42 1.62
N LYS A 219 -15.73 5.47 1.99
CA LYS A 219 -16.84 5.36 1.04
C LYS A 219 -16.82 6.50 0.01
N VAL A 220 -16.63 7.74 0.46
CA VAL A 220 -16.54 8.90 -0.44
C VAL A 220 -15.31 8.78 -1.34
N LEU A 221 -14.15 8.40 -0.78
CA LEU A 221 -12.90 8.20 -1.53
C LEU A 221 -13.12 7.18 -2.64
N VAL A 222 -13.60 5.99 -2.32
CA VAL A 222 -13.78 4.87 -3.27
C VAL A 222 -14.85 5.16 -4.32
N GLU A 223 -15.98 5.80 -3.93
CA GLU A 223 -17.10 5.99 -4.85
C GLU A 223 -16.94 7.23 -5.75
N HIS A 224 -16.30 8.30 -5.26
CA HIS A 224 -16.25 9.59 -5.96
C HIS A 224 -14.87 10.02 -6.42
N VAL A 225 -13.81 9.71 -5.65
CA VAL A 225 -12.45 10.21 -5.91
C VAL A 225 -11.61 9.21 -6.71
N GLU A 226 -11.39 7.99 -6.19
CA GLU A 226 -10.52 6.99 -6.85
C GLU A 226 -10.87 6.72 -8.32
N PRO A 227 -12.16 6.68 -8.73
CA PRO A 227 -12.50 6.47 -10.12
C PRO A 227 -11.97 7.56 -11.08
N GLN A 228 -11.59 8.71 -10.56
CA GLN A 228 -11.09 9.85 -11.36
C GLN A 228 -9.55 9.89 -11.43
N LEU A 229 -8.86 9.13 -10.53
CA LEU A 229 -7.41 9.21 -10.39
C LEU A 229 -6.64 8.43 -11.47
N GLY A 230 -5.47 8.93 -11.84
CA GLY A 230 -4.56 8.27 -12.77
C GLY A 230 -5.08 8.19 -14.20
N GLN A 231 -5.90 9.13 -14.63
CA GLN A 231 -6.42 9.20 -15.99
C GLN A 231 -5.58 10.15 -16.85
N GLY A 232 -5.12 9.66 -18.00
CA GLY A 232 -4.25 10.39 -18.91
C GLY A 232 -2.79 10.46 -18.47
N ARG A 233 -2.52 10.53 -17.16
CA ARG A 233 -1.20 10.56 -16.52
C ARG A 233 -1.28 10.00 -15.11
N LEU A 234 -0.15 9.88 -14.41
CA LEU A 234 -0.16 9.50 -13.00
C LEU A 234 -0.83 10.59 -12.16
N THR A 235 -1.56 10.21 -11.12
CA THR A 235 -2.02 11.13 -10.07
C THR A 235 -1.34 10.75 -8.75
N ILE A 236 -0.73 11.72 -8.09
CA ILE A 236 -0.25 11.61 -6.71
C ILE A 236 -1.30 12.29 -5.83
N LEU A 237 -2.05 11.49 -5.10
CA LEU A 237 -3.01 11.96 -4.11
C LEU A 237 -2.28 12.08 -2.78
N PHE A 238 -2.13 13.30 -2.25
CA PHE A 238 -1.29 13.56 -1.08
C PHE A 238 -1.98 14.44 -0.04
N GLU A 239 -1.34 14.62 1.12
CA GLU A 239 -1.91 15.35 2.24
C GLU A 239 -3.20 14.69 2.75
N TYR A 240 -3.07 13.44 3.17
CA TYR A 240 -4.16 12.72 3.78
C TYR A 240 -4.60 13.38 5.10
N PRO A 241 -5.89 13.31 5.45
CA PRO A 241 -6.36 13.85 6.72
C PRO A 241 -5.75 13.07 7.90
N SER A 242 -5.48 13.76 9.01
CA SER A 242 -4.83 13.15 10.17
C SER A 242 -5.54 11.93 10.76
N PRO A 243 -6.88 11.78 10.72
CA PRO A 243 -7.52 10.52 11.14
C PRO A 243 -7.14 9.31 10.26
N GLU A 244 -6.64 9.55 9.03
CA GLU A 244 -6.16 8.53 8.09
C GLU A 244 -4.63 8.52 7.99
N ALA A 245 -3.94 9.07 8.97
CA ALA A 245 -2.47 9.17 8.95
C ALA A 245 -1.77 7.80 8.95
N ALA A 246 -2.39 6.75 9.46
CA ALA A 246 -1.76 5.44 9.62
C ALA A 246 -0.39 5.55 10.35
N LEU A 247 0.72 5.23 9.67
CA LEU A 247 2.08 5.33 10.18
C LEU A 247 2.79 6.62 9.74
N ALA A 248 2.05 7.56 9.14
CA ALA A 248 2.60 8.84 8.70
C ALA A 248 2.69 9.87 9.85
N ARG A 249 3.66 10.74 9.72
CA ARG A 249 3.81 11.94 10.55
C ARG A 249 2.73 12.95 10.21
N VAL A 250 2.16 13.60 11.22
CA VAL A 250 1.27 14.75 11.03
C VAL A 250 2.11 16.00 10.74
N LYS A 251 1.64 16.85 9.83
CA LYS A 251 2.32 18.12 9.52
C LYS A 251 2.31 19.06 10.71
N THR A 252 3.42 19.78 10.93
CA THR A 252 3.57 20.69 12.04
C THR A 252 2.82 22.00 11.84
N ASP A 253 2.63 22.41 10.59
CA ASP A 253 1.95 23.66 10.20
C ASP A 253 0.42 23.50 10.08
N ASP A 254 -0.07 22.29 9.82
CA ASP A 254 -1.52 21.98 9.87
C ASP A 254 -1.76 20.59 10.49
N PRO A 255 -2.15 20.51 11.76
CA PRO A 255 -2.35 19.23 12.45
C PRO A 255 -3.55 18.39 11.92
N ARG A 256 -4.32 18.91 10.99
CA ARG A 256 -5.40 18.16 10.32
C ARG A 256 -4.87 17.28 9.19
N ILE A 257 -3.59 17.42 8.81
CA ILE A 257 -2.98 16.82 7.62
C ILE A 257 -1.78 15.96 8.01
N ALA A 258 -1.66 14.78 7.39
CA ALA A 258 -0.52 13.88 7.49
C ALA A 258 0.33 13.88 6.23
N GLU A 259 1.63 13.65 6.39
CA GLU A 259 2.57 13.42 5.29
C GLU A 259 2.39 12.00 4.73
N ARG A 260 1.25 11.76 4.11
CA ARG A 260 0.88 10.52 3.42
C ARG A 260 0.49 10.82 1.98
N PHE A 261 0.87 9.93 1.09
CA PHE A 261 0.46 9.99 -0.31
C PHE A 261 0.19 8.61 -0.89
N GLU A 262 -0.61 8.59 -1.94
CA GLU A 262 -0.82 7.41 -2.78
C GLU A 262 -0.62 7.78 -4.25
N VAL A 263 -0.16 6.81 -5.06
CA VAL A 263 0.08 7.00 -6.49
C VAL A 263 -0.87 6.13 -7.30
N TYR A 264 -1.56 6.75 -8.23
CA TYR A 264 -2.56 6.10 -9.08
C TYR A 264 -2.18 6.15 -10.57
N ALA A 265 -2.48 5.05 -11.28
CA ALA A 265 -2.46 4.98 -12.75
C ALA A 265 -3.65 4.17 -13.24
N CYS A 266 -4.40 4.66 -14.21
CA CYS A 266 -5.59 4.00 -14.76
C CYS A 266 -6.66 3.65 -13.70
N GLY A 267 -6.76 4.42 -12.60
CA GLY A 267 -7.63 4.12 -11.46
C GLY A 267 -7.15 2.96 -10.60
N VAL A 268 -5.89 2.55 -10.73
CA VAL A 268 -5.25 1.53 -9.90
C VAL A 268 -4.27 2.22 -8.96
N GLU A 269 -4.45 2.01 -7.66
CA GLU A 269 -3.47 2.39 -6.66
C GLU A 269 -2.20 1.55 -6.84
N LEU A 270 -1.08 2.20 -7.07
CA LEU A 270 0.22 1.56 -7.25
C LEU A 270 1.09 1.64 -6.00
N ALA A 271 1.05 2.75 -5.28
CA ALA A 271 1.93 2.98 -4.13
C ALA A 271 1.24 3.78 -3.03
N ASN A 272 1.66 3.54 -1.78
CA ASN A 272 1.26 4.27 -0.59
C ASN A 272 2.51 4.59 0.22
N GLY A 273 2.76 5.86 0.52
CA GLY A 273 4.00 6.31 1.15
C GLY A 273 3.80 7.37 2.22
N PHE A 274 4.81 7.51 3.06
CA PHE A 274 4.75 8.33 4.27
C PHE A 274 6.02 9.17 4.47
N GLY A 275 5.87 10.37 5.07
CA GLY A 275 6.84 10.90 6.00
C GLY A 275 6.66 10.13 7.31
N GLU A 276 7.69 9.42 7.72
CA GLU A 276 7.57 8.40 8.76
C GLU A 276 7.35 9.00 10.15
N LEU A 277 6.39 8.44 10.90
CA LEU A 277 6.21 8.79 12.30
C LEU A 277 7.38 8.25 13.13
N THR A 278 8.03 9.12 13.89
CA THR A 278 9.15 8.78 14.78
C THR A 278 8.79 8.96 16.26
N ASP A 279 7.56 9.33 16.57
CA ASP A 279 7.03 9.39 17.93
C ASP A 279 6.44 8.02 18.33
N ALA A 280 7.16 7.29 19.18
CA ALA A 280 6.77 5.95 19.60
C ALA A 280 5.53 5.93 20.50
N GLU A 281 5.28 6.99 21.26
CA GLU A 281 4.10 7.09 22.13
C GLU A 281 2.84 7.33 21.28
N GLU A 282 2.91 8.23 20.31
CA GLU A 282 1.84 8.43 19.35
C GLU A 282 1.59 7.16 18.52
N GLN A 283 2.66 6.47 18.07
CA GLN A 283 2.55 5.22 17.35
C GLN A 283 1.85 4.13 18.17
N ARG A 284 2.20 4.00 19.44
CA ARG A 284 1.56 3.07 20.37
C ARG A 284 0.08 3.37 20.52
N LYS A 285 -0.27 4.65 20.74
CA LYS A 285 -1.66 5.10 20.86
C LYS A 285 -2.47 4.66 19.62
N ARG A 286 -2.00 4.98 18.42
CA ARG A 286 -2.68 4.61 17.16
C ARG A 286 -2.84 3.09 17.01
N PHE A 287 -1.83 2.32 17.36
CA PHE A 287 -1.92 0.86 17.33
C PHE A 287 -2.95 0.32 18.30
N MET A 288 -3.01 0.84 19.52
CA MET A 288 -4.01 0.42 20.50
C MET A 288 -5.44 0.74 20.03
N GLU A 289 -5.67 1.92 19.46
CA GLU A 289 -6.95 2.33 18.90
C GLU A 289 -7.37 1.43 17.74
N SER A 290 -6.46 1.19 16.79
CA SER A 290 -6.70 0.31 15.63
C SER A 290 -6.98 -1.13 16.06
N MET A 291 -6.28 -1.65 17.08
CA MET A 291 -6.52 -3.02 17.58
C MET A 291 -7.81 -3.13 18.38
N ALA A 292 -8.21 -2.09 19.10
CA ALA A 292 -9.52 -2.04 19.75
C ALA A 292 -10.65 -2.07 18.71
N GLU A 293 -10.53 -1.31 17.64
CA GLU A 293 -11.49 -1.30 16.54
C GLU A 293 -11.51 -2.65 15.79
N LYS A 294 -10.34 -3.24 15.53
CA LYS A 294 -10.22 -4.57 14.92
C LYS A 294 -10.89 -5.64 15.79
N GLN A 295 -10.67 -5.60 17.12
CA GLN A 295 -11.31 -6.51 18.06
C GLN A 295 -12.83 -6.32 18.05
N ARG A 296 -13.30 -5.08 18.00
CA ARG A 296 -14.75 -4.77 17.95
C ARG A 296 -15.40 -5.31 16.67
N ARG A 297 -14.75 -5.15 15.51
CA ARG A 297 -15.32 -5.53 14.21
C ARG A 297 -15.16 -7.00 13.87
N TYR A 298 -13.99 -7.55 14.15
CA TYR A 298 -13.58 -8.88 13.63
C TYR A 298 -13.35 -9.92 14.71
N GLY A 299 -13.38 -9.54 16.00
CA GLY A 299 -13.11 -10.44 17.12
C GLY A 299 -11.64 -10.87 17.20
N GLU A 300 -10.73 -10.13 16.57
CA GLU A 300 -9.30 -10.40 16.55
C GLU A 300 -8.48 -9.12 16.81
N ALA A 301 -7.32 -9.29 17.41
CA ALA A 301 -6.32 -8.23 17.54
C ALA A 301 -4.92 -8.83 17.46
N TYR A 302 -3.96 -8.07 16.99
CA TYR A 302 -2.55 -8.46 16.94
C TYR A 302 -1.80 -7.92 18.15
N PRO A 303 -0.76 -8.63 18.63
CA PRO A 303 0.10 -8.10 19.68
C PRO A 303 0.85 -6.85 19.20
N LEU A 304 1.19 -5.96 20.12
CA LEU A 304 2.15 -4.90 19.84
C LEU A 304 3.57 -5.50 19.76
N ASP A 305 4.35 -5.04 18.81
CA ASP A 305 5.78 -5.34 18.73
C ASP A 305 6.54 -4.25 19.51
N GLU A 306 6.86 -4.54 20.78
CA GLU A 306 7.58 -3.61 21.66
C GLU A 306 8.98 -3.28 21.15
N ASP A 307 9.63 -4.22 20.48
CA ASP A 307 10.94 -4.01 19.86
C ASP A 307 10.83 -3.06 18.65
N PHE A 308 9.74 -3.12 17.89
CA PHE A 308 9.45 -2.15 16.84
C PHE A 308 9.23 -0.75 17.43
N LEU A 309 8.43 -0.61 18.50
CA LEU A 309 8.18 0.69 19.12
C LEU A 309 9.47 1.29 19.69
N ALA A 310 10.35 0.48 20.27
CA ALA A 310 11.66 0.93 20.70
C ALA A 310 12.55 1.40 19.52
N ALA A 311 12.46 0.71 18.38
CA ALA A 311 13.17 1.10 17.16
C ALA A 311 12.63 2.43 16.58
N VAL A 312 11.32 2.65 16.58
CA VAL A 312 10.69 3.93 16.16
C VAL A 312 11.23 5.09 16.96
N ALA A 313 11.37 4.94 18.28
CA ALA A 313 11.94 5.99 19.15
C ALA A 313 13.42 6.30 18.86
N ALA A 314 14.16 5.37 18.25
CA ALA A 314 15.58 5.52 17.93
C ALA A 314 15.82 5.85 16.43
N MET A 315 14.79 5.75 15.61
CA MET A 315 14.89 5.95 14.15
C MET A 315 15.09 7.44 13.83
N PRO A 316 15.97 7.77 12.86
CA PRO A 316 16.04 9.14 12.35
C PRO A 316 14.76 9.51 11.60
N GLU A 317 14.54 10.81 11.38
CA GLU A 317 13.53 11.21 10.41
C GLU A 317 13.77 10.50 9.07
N ALA A 318 12.71 10.00 8.48
CA ALA A 318 12.77 9.23 7.25
C ALA A 318 11.48 9.40 6.45
N SER A 319 11.53 8.97 5.22
CA SER A 319 10.35 8.75 4.39
C SER A 319 10.45 7.39 3.70
N GLY A 320 9.31 6.77 3.47
CA GLY A 320 9.22 5.45 2.86
C GLY A 320 7.97 5.26 2.04
N VAL A 321 7.95 4.21 1.23
CA VAL A 321 6.82 3.89 0.37
C VAL A 321 6.74 2.39 0.11
N ALA A 322 5.51 1.88 0.12
CA ALA A 322 5.13 0.55 -0.32
C ALA A 322 4.49 0.62 -1.70
N LEU A 323 5.05 -0.10 -2.67
CA LEU A 323 4.55 -0.19 -4.03
C LEU A 323 4.11 -1.62 -4.35
N GLY A 324 2.88 -1.78 -4.84
CA GLY A 324 2.37 -3.05 -5.33
C GLY A 324 3.08 -3.49 -6.62
N PHE A 325 4.20 -4.22 -6.48
CA PHE A 325 5.04 -4.58 -7.62
C PHE A 325 4.28 -5.40 -8.68
N ASP A 326 3.42 -6.31 -8.25
CA ASP A 326 2.63 -7.12 -9.19
C ASP A 326 1.64 -6.25 -9.99
N ARG A 327 1.02 -5.23 -9.36
CA ARG A 327 0.16 -4.25 -10.05
C ARG A 327 0.96 -3.40 -11.04
N LEU A 328 2.16 -2.94 -10.67
CA LEU A 328 3.03 -2.20 -11.58
C LEU A 328 3.42 -3.05 -12.80
N VAL A 329 3.82 -4.30 -12.60
CA VAL A 329 4.14 -5.22 -13.70
C VAL A 329 2.93 -5.49 -14.57
N MET A 330 1.73 -5.62 -13.98
CA MET A 330 0.48 -5.80 -14.72
C MET A 330 0.25 -4.63 -15.69
N LEU A 331 0.33 -3.38 -15.22
CA LEU A 331 0.19 -2.20 -16.08
C LEU A 331 1.32 -2.08 -17.10
N ALA A 332 2.56 -2.29 -16.68
CA ALA A 332 3.73 -2.19 -17.53
C ALA A 332 3.84 -3.29 -18.60
N SER A 333 3.13 -4.41 -18.46
CA SER A 333 3.10 -5.49 -19.44
C SER A 333 1.83 -5.56 -20.26
N GLY A 334 0.80 -4.75 -19.92
CA GLY A 334 -0.52 -4.80 -20.53
C GLY A 334 -1.34 -6.03 -20.12
N ALA A 335 -0.98 -6.70 -19.03
CA ALA A 335 -1.78 -7.77 -18.46
C ALA A 335 -3.09 -7.21 -17.87
N ILE A 336 -4.16 -7.99 -17.95
CA ILE A 336 -5.50 -7.57 -17.50
C ILE A 336 -5.89 -8.16 -16.13
N ARG A 337 -5.07 -9.08 -15.59
CA ARG A 337 -5.28 -9.75 -14.30
C ARG A 337 -3.94 -9.99 -13.63
N ILE A 338 -3.92 -9.87 -12.31
CA ILE A 338 -2.70 -9.99 -11.50
C ILE A 338 -2.07 -11.39 -11.56
N ASP A 339 -2.87 -12.45 -11.68
CA ASP A 339 -2.37 -13.84 -11.80
C ASP A 339 -1.55 -14.10 -13.06
N GLN A 340 -1.67 -13.25 -14.09
CA GLN A 340 -0.88 -13.36 -15.31
C GLN A 340 0.59 -13.00 -15.12
N VAL A 341 0.89 -12.14 -14.16
CA VAL A 341 2.24 -11.61 -13.90
C VAL A 341 2.99 -12.31 -12.75
N VAL A 342 2.36 -13.26 -12.09
CA VAL A 342 2.95 -14.04 -10.99
C VAL A 342 3.36 -15.42 -11.49
N TRP A 343 4.60 -15.86 -11.22
CA TRP A 343 5.12 -17.15 -11.73
C TRP A 343 4.26 -18.34 -11.29
N THR A 344 3.94 -18.39 -10.03
CA THR A 344 3.14 -19.45 -9.40
C THR A 344 1.99 -18.82 -8.62
N PRO A 345 0.87 -18.45 -9.30
CA PRO A 345 -0.27 -17.88 -8.58
C PRO A 345 -0.81 -18.89 -7.57
N PRO A 346 -1.31 -18.43 -6.41
CA PRO A 346 -1.97 -19.28 -5.44
C PRO A 346 -3.06 -20.14 -6.11
N ALA A 347 -3.19 -21.38 -5.65
CA ALA A 347 -4.21 -22.28 -6.17
C ALA A 347 -5.62 -21.67 -5.97
N ASP A 348 -6.47 -21.83 -6.97
CA ASP A 348 -7.87 -21.53 -6.80
C ASP A 348 -8.46 -22.56 -5.84
N GLU A 349 -8.96 -22.13 -4.71
CA GLU A 349 -9.83 -22.96 -3.88
C GLU A 349 -11.14 -23.14 -4.68
N ARG A 350 -11.43 -24.38 -5.00
CA ARG A 350 -12.66 -24.79 -5.71
C ARG A 350 -13.82 -24.94 -4.73
#